data_ee889c51bb636e2eb26ac5b964916292
#
_entry.id   ee889c51bb636e2eb26ac5b964916292
#
_cell.length_a   1.000
_cell.length_b   1.000
_cell.length_c   1.000
_cell.angle_alpha   90.00
_cell.angle_beta   90.00
_cell.angle_gamma   90.00
#
_symmetry.space_group_name_H-M   'P 1'
#
loop_
_entity.id
_entity.type
_entity.pdbx_description
1 polymer ?
#
loop_
_entity_poly.entity_id
_entity_poly.type
_entity_poly.pdbx_seq_one_letter_code
_entity_poly.pdbx_strand_id
1 'polypeptide(L)'
;MKLRFLGAVGTVTGSCSWLQDPARGWNFLVDCGMHQDEPDGAPGAPKDWPFDPATLQFVALTHAHLDHCGLLPALYRDGFRGPVRCTPETAELARLVLGDAARLPGSGITQADVDRILWKPFREDQPFGQPRPVDQDLFLRTYRSGHIPGAVSMEVLWGAPGVGQRNIVFSGDVGPGGEDAEVAPMLRFPWNPRSACFAVLESTYGGTVRTPQERDPALRLARLHALVAGIVETGGTLLLPAFAVGRTQDLMFDLHAVVAADPLRLRDLRIVLDAPLARRVQGVVARAMQRVDVMRDKVRPLWLGKQVFRQLGLDDTEPDDIQAALDIIAMTLTGVRGDGSQPIARGNALAQQWRALTEPPTKAAPDRGRAPQGPTVIVCGSADGCGGAAASWLQILLRDARHVTATTGYTAPHSVMGRVATLADLPLKERRRHPGRIEWSDGRTLPIRDIGATVTRLRGYSAHADQADLLDWVFLCRQGGDGVVAPTLFVQHGGDRERVALRAAILQRAAETGQRISVVLPQRADEWVSLEGQPATPPA
;
A
#
# COMPACT_ATOMS: atom_id res chain seq x y z
N MET A 1 25.07 -1.26 -18.34
CA MET A 1 23.98 -1.69 -17.44
C MET A 1 22.90 -2.39 -18.24
N LYS A 2 22.41 -3.52 -17.79
CA LYS A 2 21.28 -4.25 -18.37
C LYS A 2 20.26 -4.58 -17.28
N LEU A 3 18.99 -4.73 -17.67
CA LEU A 3 17.85 -4.99 -16.82
C LEU A 3 17.12 -6.25 -17.27
N ARG A 4 16.69 -7.08 -16.33
CA ARG A 4 15.78 -8.21 -16.56
C ARG A 4 14.65 -8.20 -15.52
N PHE A 5 13.43 -8.35 -16.00
CA PHE A 5 12.25 -8.45 -15.15
C PHE A 5 12.04 -9.91 -14.76
N LEU A 6 12.06 -10.22 -13.46
CA LEU A 6 11.88 -11.57 -12.93
C LEU A 6 10.47 -11.85 -12.46
N GLY A 7 9.67 -10.80 -12.27
CA GLY A 7 8.28 -10.93 -11.84
C GLY A 7 7.47 -9.66 -12.07
N ALA A 8 6.22 -9.66 -11.62
CA ALA A 8 5.22 -8.63 -11.83
C ALA A 8 4.99 -8.27 -13.32
N VAL A 9 5.11 -9.27 -14.20
CA VAL A 9 4.91 -9.16 -15.64
C VAL A 9 3.58 -9.81 -16.01
N GLY A 10 2.55 -9.00 -16.29
CA GLY A 10 1.18 -9.47 -16.51
C GLY A 10 0.43 -9.86 -15.24
N THR A 11 0.99 -9.56 -14.07
CA THR A 11 0.40 -9.77 -12.75
C THR A 11 0.75 -8.62 -11.81
N VAL A 12 0.02 -8.48 -10.72
CA VAL A 12 0.23 -7.47 -9.66
C VAL A 12 1.11 -7.98 -8.52
N THR A 13 1.77 -9.14 -8.65
CA THR A 13 2.56 -9.73 -7.57
C THR A 13 3.93 -10.21 -8.06
N GLY A 14 4.88 -10.36 -7.13
CA GLY A 14 6.21 -10.87 -7.41
C GLY A 14 7.18 -9.84 -7.98
N SER A 15 7.08 -8.58 -7.60
CA SER A 15 7.95 -7.50 -8.12
C SER A 15 9.42 -7.81 -7.85
N CYS A 16 10.20 -8.00 -8.92
CA CYS A 16 11.62 -8.28 -8.84
C CYS A 16 12.30 -7.89 -10.15
N SER A 17 13.22 -6.94 -10.07
CA SER A 17 13.97 -6.43 -11.21
C SER A 17 15.47 -6.66 -10.99
N TRP A 18 16.12 -7.36 -11.90
CA TRP A 18 17.54 -7.71 -11.83
C TRP A 18 18.37 -6.79 -12.72
N LEU A 19 19.31 -6.06 -12.12
CA LEU A 19 20.24 -5.17 -12.82
C LEU A 19 21.65 -5.75 -12.76
N GLN A 20 22.32 -5.68 -13.88
CA GLN A 20 23.69 -6.17 -14.03
C GLN A 20 24.54 -5.29 -14.94
N ASP A 21 25.76 -5.01 -14.52
CA ASP A 21 26.82 -4.43 -15.34
C ASP A 21 28.13 -5.23 -15.15
N PRO A 22 28.37 -6.27 -15.96
CA PRO A 22 29.54 -7.11 -15.80
C PRO A 22 30.88 -6.35 -15.94
N ALA A 23 30.92 -5.27 -16.75
CA ALA A 23 32.13 -4.48 -16.93
C ALA A 23 32.54 -3.71 -15.66
N ARG A 24 31.55 -3.35 -14.82
CA ARG A 24 31.74 -2.69 -13.53
C ARG A 24 31.63 -3.63 -12.35
N GLY A 25 31.31 -4.90 -12.59
CA GLY A 25 31.08 -5.89 -11.54
C GLY A 25 29.80 -5.68 -10.75
N TRP A 26 28.83 -4.89 -11.25
CA TRP A 26 27.56 -4.65 -10.54
C TRP A 26 26.53 -5.72 -10.82
N ASN A 27 25.91 -6.20 -9.74
CA ASN A 27 24.91 -7.25 -9.75
C ASN A 27 23.96 -7.09 -8.54
N PHE A 28 22.73 -6.61 -8.76
CA PHE A 28 21.81 -6.29 -7.68
C PHE A 28 20.35 -6.36 -8.10
N LEU A 29 19.44 -6.36 -7.12
CA LEU A 29 18.01 -6.36 -7.34
C LEU A 29 17.36 -5.02 -6.92
N VAL A 30 16.27 -4.66 -7.61
CA VAL A 30 15.26 -3.73 -7.12
C VAL A 30 14.01 -4.55 -6.85
N ASP A 31 13.60 -4.60 -5.57
CA ASP A 31 12.61 -5.49 -4.99
C ASP A 31 12.96 -6.98 -5.11
N CYS A 32 12.31 -7.79 -4.28
CA CYS A 32 12.42 -9.25 -4.26
C CYS A 32 11.10 -9.83 -3.70
N GLY A 33 10.06 -9.71 -4.50
CA GLY A 33 8.68 -9.94 -4.11
C GLY A 33 8.20 -11.37 -4.32
N MET A 34 7.23 -11.76 -3.52
CA MET A 34 6.57 -13.06 -3.57
C MET A 34 5.42 -13.04 -4.58
N HIS A 35 5.29 -14.09 -5.38
CA HIS A 35 4.09 -14.32 -6.20
C HIS A 35 2.93 -14.78 -5.31
N GLN A 36 1.76 -14.17 -5.47
CA GLN A 36 0.55 -14.49 -4.71
C GLN A 36 -0.59 -15.05 -5.57
N ASP A 37 -0.47 -14.97 -6.89
CA ASP A 37 -1.54 -15.27 -7.85
C ASP A 37 -1.35 -16.60 -8.59
N GLU A 38 -0.45 -17.49 -8.17
CA GLU A 38 -0.29 -18.78 -8.81
C GLU A 38 -1.44 -19.74 -8.44
N PRO A 39 -2.07 -20.41 -9.46
CA PRO A 39 -3.26 -21.26 -9.23
C PRO A 39 -3.03 -22.45 -8.29
N ASP A 40 -1.78 -22.89 -8.13
CA ASP A 40 -1.40 -24.02 -7.28
C ASP A 40 -1.06 -23.63 -5.83
N GLY A 41 -1.33 -22.38 -5.45
CA GLY A 41 -1.68 -21.93 -4.12
C GLY A 41 -0.62 -21.95 -3.04
N ALA A 42 0.62 -22.28 -3.30
CA ALA A 42 1.67 -22.10 -2.31
C ALA A 42 2.46 -20.83 -2.63
N PRO A 43 2.39 -19.75 -1.80
CA PRO A 43 3.35 -18.67 -1.88
C PRO A 43 4.74 -19.28 -1.56
N GLY A 44 5.48 -19.64 -2.61
CA GLY A 44 6.75 -20.35 -2.50
C GLY A 44 7.90 -19.51 -2.97
N ALA A 45 9.06 -19.72 -2.34
CA ALA A 45 10.34 -19.32 -2.92
C ALA A 45 10.50 -20.00 -4.28
N PRO A 46 11.07 -19.31 -5.28
CA PRO A 46 11.38 -19.94 -6.54
C PRO A 46 12.26 -21.19 -6.27
N LYS A 47 11.97 -22.28 -6.95
CA LYS A 47 12.78 -23.49 -6.81
C LYS A 47 14.22 -23.23 -7.27
N ASP A 48 14.37 -22.35 -8.26
CA ASP A 48 15.66 -21.99 -8.86
C ASP A 48 15.71 -20.48 -9.11
N TRP A 49 16.77 -19.83 -8.62
CA TRP A 49 17.07 -18.45 -8.96
C TRP A 49 17.75 -18.40 -10.35
N PRO A 50 17.46 -17.44 -11.22
CA PRO A 50 18.13 -17.30 -12.52
C PRO A 50 19.58 -16.77 -12.40
N PHE A 51 20.09 -16.66 -11.17
CA PHE A 51 21.42 -16.22 -10.78
C PHE A 51 21.88 -16.94 -9.51
N ASP A 52 23.15 -16.93 -9.22
CA ASP A 52 23.66 -17.33 -7.91
C ASP A 52 23.41 -16.19 -6.90
N PRO A 53 22.59 -16.40 -5.85
CA PRO A 53 22.30 -15.38 -4.84
C PRO A 53 23.56 -14.84 -4.15
N ALA A 54 24.62 -15.63 -4.02
CA ALA A 54 25.87 -15.20 -3.40
C ALA A 54 26.62 -14.11 -4.20
N THR A 55 26.30 -13.96 -5.49
CA THR A 55 26.92 -12.95 -6.36
C THR A 55 26.25 -11.59 -6.29
N LEU A 56 25.07 -11.48 -5.66
CA LEU A 56 24.38 -10.21 -5.52
C LEU A 56 25.05 -9.31 -4.47
N GLN A 57 25.20 -8.03 -4.79
CA GLN A 57 25.83 -7.05 -3.91
C GLN A 57 24.84 -6.46 -2.90
N PHE A 58 23.62 -6.16 -3.33
CA PHE A 58 22.55 -5.61 -2.47
C PHE A 58 21.17 -5.81 -3.10
N VAL A 59 20.14 -5.57 -2.30
CA VAL A 59 18.76 -5.37 -2.77
C VAL A 59 18.34 -3.95 -2.42
N ALA A 60 17.81 -3.19 -3.39
CA ALA A 60 17.14 -1.92 -3.17
C ALA A 60 15.64 -2.18 -3.05
N LEU A 61 15.07 -1.97 -1.87
CA LEU A 61 13.67 -2.27 -1.58
C LEU A 61 12.84 -0.99 -1.61
N THR A 62 11.79 -0.96 -2.43
CA THR A 62 10.91 0.21 -2.58
C THR A 62 9.96 0.36 -1.42
N HIS A 63 9.33 -0.71 -0.97
CA HIS A 63 8.40 -0.72 0.16
C HIS A 63 8.17 -2.11 0.77
N ALA A 64 7.34 -2.21 1.80
CA ALA A 64 7.26 -3.37 2.68
C ALA A 64 6.12 -4.35 2.39
N HIS A 65 5.41 -4.29 1.26
CA HIS A 65 4.44 -5.31 0.90
C HIS A 65 5.12 -6.61 0.47
N LEU A 66 4.45 -7.76 0.67
CA LEU A 66 5.01 -9.08 0.40
C LEU A 66 5.35 -9.32 -1.07
N ASP A 67 4.60 -8.75 -1.98
CA ASP A 67 4.85 -8.79 -3.42
C ASP A 67 6.06 -7.94 -3.86
N HIS A 68 6.72 -7.23 -2.92
CA HIS A 68 7.99 -6.52 -3.10
C HIS A 68 9.13 -7.03 -2.21
N CYS A 69 8.83 -7.60 -1.03
CA CYS A 69 9.87 -8.06 -0.09
C CYS A 69 9.78 -9.55 0.30
N GLY A 70 8.73 -10.25 -0.10
CA GLY A 70 8.37 -11.56 0.45
C GLY A 70 9.37 -12.67 0.19
N LEU A 71 10.20 -12.58 -0.86
CA LEU A 71 11.24 -13.56 -1.16
C LEU A 71 12.61 -13.24 -0.53
N LEU A 72 12.78 -12.12 0.16
CA LEU A 72 14.04 -11.79 0.84
C LEU A 72 14.50 -12.90 1.81
N PRO A 73 13.63 -13.49 2.66
CA PRO A 73 14.07 -14.57 3.54
C PRO A 73 14.64 -15.78 2.79
N ALA A 74 13.98 -16.16 1.69
CA ALA A 74 14.45 -17.25 0.83
C ALA A 74 15.77 -16.90 0.15
N LEU A 75 15.92 -15.68 -0.36
CA LEU A 75 17.13 -15.21 -0.97
C LEU A 75 18.34 -15.30 -0.01
N TYR A 76 18.16 -14.92 1.27
CA TYR A 76 19.19 -15.06 2.30
C TYR A 76 19.47 -16.53 2.67
N ARG A 77 18.44 -17.36 2.77
CA ARG A 77 18.61 -18.81 2.98
C ARG A 77 19.46 -19.42 1.88
N ASP A 78 19.22 -19.02 0.62
CA ASP A 78 19.81 -19.61 -0.57
C ASP A 78 21.20 -18.99 -0.93
N GLY A 79 21.78 -18.15 -0.05
CA GLY A 79 23.18 -17.75 -0.15
C GLY A 79 23.46 -16.26 -0.24
N PHE A 80 22.45 -15.39 -0.41
CA PHE A 80 22.66 -13.94 -0.39
C PHE A 80 23.22 -13.46 0.96
N ARG A 81 24.16 -12.51 0.92
CA ARG A 81 24.84 -11.94 2.11
C ARG A 81 24.93 -10.42 2.08
N GLY A 82 24.49 -9.79 0.99
CA GLY A 82 24.51 -8.35 0.84
C GLY A 82 23.43 -7.65 1.67
N PRO A 83 23.47 -6.31 1.81
CA PRO A 83 22.47 -5.55 2.54
C PRO A 83 21.19 -5.31 1.73
N VAL A 84 20.06 -5.20 2.44
CA VAL A 84 18.80 -4.62 1.93
C VAL A 84 18.80 -3.13 2.24
N ARG A 85 18.78 -2.29 1.21
CA ARG A 85 18.77 -0.83 1.29
C ARG A 85 17.36 -0.30 1.06
N CYS A 86 16.81 0.42 2.02
CA CYS A 86 15.44 0.93 2.01
C CYS A 86 15.30 2.12 2.96
N THR A 87 14.11 2.69 3.10
CA THR A 87 13.83 3.67 4.16
C THR A 87 13.77 2.98 5.54
N PRO A 88 14.00 3.70 6.64
CA PRO A 88 13.86 3.14 8.00
C PRO A 88 12.48 2.52 8.23
N GLU A 89 11.42 3.21 7.81
CA GLU A 89 10.04 2.76 7.94
C GLU A 89 9.79 1.46 7.17
N THR A 90 10.30 1.37 5.94
CA THR A 90 10.21 0.15 5.13
C THR A 90 10.92 -1.01 5.83
N ALA A 91 12.09 -0.80 6.42
CA ALA A 91 12.80 -1.86 7.15
C ALA A 91 12.02 -2.34 8.39
N GLU A 92 11.42 -1.41 9.16
CA GLU A 92 10.61 -1.79 10.32
C GLU A 92 9.34 -2.54 9.92
N LEU A 93 8.60 -2.04 8.92
CA LEU A 93 7.39 -2.67 8.42
C LEU A 93 7.68 -4.03 7.81
N ALA A 94 8.73 -4.16 6.99
CA ALA A 94 9.10 -5.42 6.35
C ALA A 94 9.45 -6.51 7.37
N ARG A 95 10.17 -6.17 8.47
CA ARG A 95 10.42 -7.13 9.56
C ARG A 95 9.12 -7.67 10.16
N LEU A 96 8.11 -6.80 10.36
CA LEU A 96 6.82 -7.23 10.90
C LEU A 96 6.04 -8.11 9.93
N VAL A 97 6.00 -7.71 8.66
CA VAL A 97 5.25 -8.40 7.59
C VAL A 97 5.88 -9.77 7.30
N LEU A 98 7.20 -9.83 7.14
CA LEU A 98 7.92 -11.09 6.90
C LEU A 98 7.85 -12.03 8.11
N GLY A 99 7.98 -11.49 9.35
CA GLY A 99 7.82 -12.28 10.56
C GLY A 99 6.40 -12.80 10.77
N ASP A 100 5.39 -12.14 10.23
CA ASP A 100 4.01 -12.64 10.22
C ASP A 100 3.83 -13.72 9.15
N ALA A 101 4.35 -13.49 7.94
CA ALA A 101 4.34 -14.47 6.85
C ALA A 101 5.04 -15.77 7.24
N ALA A 102 6.17 -15.70 7.96
CA ALA A 102 6.89 -16.87 8.44
C ALA A 102 6.10 -17.77 9.41
N ARG A 103 5.00 -17.27 10.00
CA ARG A 103 4.09 -18.03 10.87
C ARG A 103 2.97 -18.72 10.12
N LEU A 104 2.77 -18.37 8.86
CA LEU A 104 1.69 -18.95 8.06
C LEU A 104 2.09 -20.34 7.56
N PRO A 105 1.23 -21.35 7.73
CA PRO A 105 1.47 -22.68 7.17
C PRO A 105 1.69 -22.61 5.66
N GLY A 106 2.72 -23.28 5.17
CA GLY A 106 3.01 -23.35 3.73
C GLY A 106 3.71 -22.11 3.15
N SER A 107 4.09 -21.12 3.97
CA SER A 107 4.80 -19.92 3.48
C SER A 107 6.18 -20.20 2.87
N GLY A 108 6.77 -21.35 3.15
CA GLY A 108 8.11 -21.73 2.66
C GLY A 108 9.27 -20.93 3.27
N ILE A 109 9.01 -20.06 4.24
CA ILE A 109 10.00 -19.25 4.98
C ILE A 109 9.85 -19.45 6.48
N THR A 110 10.95 -19.30 7.23
CA THR A 110 10.99 -19.40 8.68
C THR A 110 11.39 -18.09 9.33
N GLN A 111 11.13 -17.94 10.65
CA GLN A 111 11.62 -16.78 11.39
C GLN A 111 13.15 -16.69 11.34
N ALA A 112 13.87 -17.81 11.36
CA ALA A 112 15.32 -17.83 11.24
C ALA A 112 15.81 -17.29 9.89
N ASP A 113 15.05 -17.47 8.81
CA ASP A 113 15.36 -16.88 7.50
C ASP A 113 15.15 -15.36 7.51
N VAL A 114 14.09 -14.90 8.16
CA VAL A 114 13.82 -13.45 8.35
C VAL A 114 14.91 -12.78 9.18
N ASP A 115 15.39 -13.43 10.24
CA ASP A 115 16.41 -12.90 11.15
C ASP A 115 17.79 -12.78 10.49
N ARG A 116 18.04 -13.48 9.38
CA ARG A 116 19.30 -13.36 8.59
C ARG A 116 19.37 -12.09 7.77
N ILE A 117 18.28 -11.39 7.53
CA ILE A 117 18.24 -10.24 6.63
C ILE A 117 19.08 -9.09 7.17
N LEU A 118 20.09 -8.69 6.42
CA LEU A 118 20.96 -7.56 6.75
C LEU A 118 20.31 -6.24 6.29
N TRP A 119 19.53 -5.65 7.16
CA TRP A 119 18.91 -4.36 6.89
C TRP A 119 19.95 -3.23 6.99
N LYS A 120 20.04 -2.41 5.93
CA LYS A 120 20.86 -1.19 5.88
C LYS A 120 20.01 -0.01 5.42
N PRO A 121 19.13 0.52 6.30
CA PRO A 121 18.27 1.64 5.96
C PRO A 121 19.08 2.88 5.58
N PHE A 122 18.51 3.73 4.73
CA PHE A 122 19.07 5.05 4.48
C PHE A 122 19.07 5.87 5.79
N ARG A 123 20.04 6.74 5.93
CA ARG A 123 20.13 7.60 7.12
C ARG A 123 18.98 8.61 7.11
N GLU A 124 18.41 8.88 8.28
CA GLU A 124 17.27 9.79 8.43
C GLU A 124 17.62 11.25 8.15
N ASP A 125 18.89 11.62 8.38
CA ASP A 125 19.43 12.95 8.07
C ASP A 125 19.70 13.21 6.58
N GLN A 126 19.48 12.22 5.72
CA GLN A 126 19.63 12.37 4.27
C GLN A 126 18.28 12.62 3.60
N PRO A 127 18.04 13.84 3.07
CA PRO A 127 16.75 14.19 2.49
C PRO A 127 16.43 13.37 1.23
N PHE A 128 15.15 13.24 0.94
CA PHE A 128 14.68 12.70 -0.34
C PHE A 128 15.19 13.55 -1.52
N GLY A 129 15.30 12.94 -2.69
CA GLY A 129 15.79 13.61 -3.89
C GLY A 129 17.31 13.82 -3.95
N GLN A 130 18.06 13.37 -2.93
CA GLN A 130 19.53 13.42 -2.93
C GLN A 130 20.11 12.04 -3.28
N PRO A 131 21.15 11.97 -4.16
CA PRO A 131 21.81 10.72 -4.48
C PRO A 131 22.69 10.25 -3.31
N ARG A 132 22.61 8.96 -3.02
CA ARG A 132 23.37 8.28 -1.96
C ARG A 132 24.29 7.25 -2.59
N PRO A 133 25.61 7.32 -2.37
CA PRO A 133 26.54 6.35 -2.94
C PRO A 133 26.28 4.96 -2.34
N VAL A 134 26.30 3.94 -3.19
CA VAL A 134 26.21 2.53 -2.79
C VAL A 134 27.42 1.74 -3.24
N ASP A 135 28.08 2.19 -4.32
CA ASP A 135 29.35 1.70 -4.82
C ASP A 135 30.05 2.83 -5.60
N GLN A 136 31.27 2.60 -6.13
CA GLN A 136 31.94 3.54 -7.01
C GLN A 136 31.06 3.82 -8.24
N ASP A 137 30.74 5.09 -8.48
CA ASP A 137 29.89 5.56 -9.59
C ASP A 137 28.50 4.91 -9.67
N LEU A 138 28.00 4.35 -8.56
CA LEU A 138 26.66 3.81 -8.42
C LEU A 138 25.97 4.46 -7.23
N PHE A 139 24.80 5.05 -7.47
CA PHE A 139 24.05 5.80 -6.46
C PHE A 139 22.57 5.38 -6.46
N LEU A 140 21.93 5.49 -5.29
CA LEU A 140 20.48 5.39 -5.14
C LEU A 140 19.92 6.76 -4.73
N ARG A 141 18.78 7.12 -5.31
CA ARG A 141 18.00 8.29 -4.95
C ARG A 141 16.55 7.88 -4.76
N THR A 142 15.90 8.46 -3.75
CA THR A 142 14.53 8.09 -3.39
C THR A 142 13.60 9.28 -3.47
N TYR A 143 12.36 9.01 -3.86
CA TYR A 143 11.25 9.95 -3.86
C TYR A 143 10.06 9.30 -3.16
N ARG A 144 9.29 10.05 -2.37
CA ARG A 144 8.09 9.51 -1.71
C ARG A 144 7.09 9.03 -2.74
N SER A 145 6.64 7.77 -2.66
CA SER A 145 5.65 7.23 -3.59
C SER A 145 4.19 7.44 -3.14
N GLY A 146 3.95 7.77 -1.87
CA GLY A 146 2.60 8.03 -1.34
C GLY A 146 1.72 6.80 -1.16
N HIS A 147 2.27 5.60 -1.30
CA HIS A 147 1.54 4.33 -1.24
C HIS A 147 1.32 3.84 0.20
N ILE A 148 2.39 3.66 0.96
CA ILE A 148 2.39 3.38 2.41
C ILE A 148 3.52 4.17 3.08
N PRO A 149 3.54 4.31 4.42
CA PRO A 149 4.66 4.94 5.10
C PRO A 149 5.98 4.23 4.77
N GLY A 150 6.99 4.99 4.40
CA GLY A 150 8.28 4.46 3.96
C GLY A 150 8.40 4.12 2.48
N ALA A 151 7.30 4.01 1.75
CA ALA A 151 7.30 3.66 0.34
C ALA A 151 7.92 4.76 -0.54
N VAL A 152 8.78 4.33 -1.47
CA VAL A 152 9.52 5.24 -2.34
C VAL A 152 9.54 4.75 -3.79
N SER A 153 9.57 5.72 -4.71
CA SER A 153 10.14 5.49 -6.02
C SER A 153 11.68 5.48 -5.89
N MET A 154 12.32 4.49 -6.48
CA MET A 154 13.76 4.25 -6.37
C MET A 154 14.44 4.58 -7.68
N GLU A 155 15.35 5.55 -7.66
CA GLU A 155 16.19 5.88 -8.80
C GLU A 155 17.58 5.28 -8.62
N VAL A 156 18.03 4.56 -9.63
CA VAL A 156 19.40 4.04 -9.75
C VAL A 156 20.15 4.94 -10.72
N LEU A 157 21.28 5.50 -10.28
CA LEU A 157 22.14 6.36 -11.10
C LEU A 157 23.51 5.69 -11.24
N TRP A 158 24.07 5.72 -12.43
CA TRP A 158 25.39 5.15 -12.69
C TRP A 158 26.20 6.01 -13.66
N GLY A 159 27.53 5.94 -13.50
CA GLY A 159 28.50 6.76 -14.20
C GLY A 159 28.92 7.99 -13.40
N ALA A 160 30.01 8.63 -13.81
CA ALA A 160 30.55 9.78 -13.12
C ALA A 160 29.54 10.96 -13.09
N PRO A 161 29.37 11.63 -11.95
CA PRO A 161 28.48 12.76 -11.85
C PRO A 161 28.83 13.86 -12.87
N GLY A 162 27.83 14.37 -13.57
CA GLY A 162 27.93 15.53 -14.47
C GLY A 162 28.32 15.22 -15.92
N VAL A 163 28.94 14.08 -16.23
CA VAL A 163 29.30 13.73 -17.61
C VAL A 163 28.86 12.30 -17.91
N GLY A 164 27.83 12.15 -18.74
CA GLY A 164 27.37 10.83 -19.18
C GLY A 164 26.70 9.99 -18.08
N GLN A 165 26.35 10.58 -16.94
CA GLN A 165 25.59 9.89 -15.90
C GLN A 165 24.22 9.47 -16.44
N ARG A 166 23.90 8.20 -16.23
CA ARG A 166 22.61 7.60 -16.65
C ARG A 166 21.81 7.19 -15.43
N ASN A 167 20.52 7.05 -15.63
CA ASN A 167 19.63 6.67 -14.55
C ASN A 167 18.40 5.92 -15.04
N ILE A 168 17.82 5.13 -14.14
CA ILE A 168 16.52 4.50 -14.27
C ILE A 168 15.72 4.70 -12.99
N VAL A 169 14.45 5.03 -13.13
CA VAL A 169 13.53 5.18 -12.00
C VAL A 169 12.57 4.00 -11.97
N PHE A 170 12.50 3.34 -10.84
CA PHE A 170 11.46 2.36 -10.50
C PHE A 170 10.39 3.07 -9.67
N SER A 171 9.16 3.11 -10.15
CA SER A 171 8.07 3.78 -9.43
C SER A 171 7.84 3.18 -8.04
N GLY A 172 8.09 1.88 -7.86
CA GLY A 172 7.44 1.10 -6.82
C GLY A 172 5.93 1.22 -7.00
N ASP A 173 5.17 0.98 -5.96
CA ASP A 173 3.75 1.28 -5.97
C ASP A 173 3.50 2.75 -5.69
N VAL A 174 2.64 3.37 -6.49
CA VAL A 174 2.38 4.81 -6.48
C VAL A 174 1.04 5.09 -5.81
N GLY A 175 1.02 5.98 -4.83
CA GLY A 175 -0.18 6.43 -4.16
C GLY A 175 -1.03 7.39 -5.01
N PRO A 176 -2.31 7.57 -4.66
CA PRO A 176 -3.23 8.42 -5.40
C PRO A 176 -3.03 9.91 -5.08
N GLY A 177 -3.50 10.76 -5.99
CA GLY A 177 -3.60 12.19 -5.81
C GLY A 177 -2.33 12.97 -6.17
N GLY A 178 -2.39 14.28 -6.02
CA GLY A 178 -1.34 15.25 -6.26
C GLY A 178 -1.39 16.38 -5.22
N GLU A 179 -0.57 17.42 -5.41
CA GLU A 179 -0.42 18.50 -4.42
C GLU A 179 -1.74 19.24 -4.11
N ASP A 180 -2.56 19.44 -5.14
CA ASP A 180 -3.81 20.18 -5.01
C ASP A 180 -5.03 19.28 -4.75
N ALA A 181 -4.88 17.97 -4.89
CA ALA A 181 -5.96 17.01 -4.83
C ALA A 181 -5.53 15.73 -4.09
N GLU A 182 -5.16 15.86 -2.80
CA GLU A 182 -4.85 14.70 -1.95
C GLU A 182 -6.12 13.87 -1.72
N VAL A 183 -6.02 12.59 -2.05
CA VAL A 183 -7.12 11.62 -1.99
C VAL A 183 -6.96 10.66 -0.81
N ALA A 184 -5.70 10.29 -0.50
CA ALA A 184 -5.42 9.37 0.59
C ALA A 184 -5.87 9.94 1.95
N PRO A 185 -6.41 9.12 2.86
CA PRO A 185 -6.86 9.59 4.18
C PRO A 185 -5.77 10.26 4.99
N MET A 186 -4.59 9.64 5.09
CA MET A 186 -3.51 10.16 5.92
C MET A 186 -2.25 10.50 5.14
N LEU A 187 -1.96 9.78 4.05
CA LEU A 187 -0.67 9.91 3.40
C LEU A 187 -0.58 11.11 2.47
N ARG A 188 0.58 11.70 2.49
CA ARG A 188 0.96 12.75 1.56
C ARG A 188 1.13 12.18 0.15
N PHE A 189 0.68 12.91 -0.86
CA PHE A 189 0.76 12.56 -2.28
C PHE A 189 2.18 12.17 -2.72
N PRO A 190 2.33 11.40 -3.82
CA PRO A 190 3.64 11.07 -4.37
C PRO A 190 4.43 12.30 -4.80
N TRP A 191 5.75 12.23 -4.65
CA TRP A 191 6.67 13.21 -5.21
C TRP A 191 7.25 12.68 -6.52
N ASN A 192 7.05 13.39 -7.63
CA ASN A 192 7.58 12.96 -8.91
C ASN A 192 9.11 12.91 -8.90
N PRO A 193 9.71 11.87 -9.49
CA PRO A 193 11.15 11.84 -9.73
C PRO A 193 11.56 12.94 -10.69
N ARG A 194 12.85 13.21 -10.76
CA ARG A 194 13.42 14.03 -11.82
C ARG A 194 13.39 13.24 -13.13
N SER A 195 13.55 13.94 -14.28
CA SER A 195 13.67 13.27 -15.56
C SER A 195 14.83 12.26 -15.55
N ALA A 196 14.58 11.10 -16.12
CA ALA A 196 15.49 9.96 -16.17
C ALA A 196 15.68 9.46 -17.61
N CYS A 197 16.68 8.60 -17.85
CA CYS A 197 16.87 7.94 -19.14
C CYS A 197 15.81 6.86 -19.37
N PHE A 198 15.44 6.17 -18.30
CA PHE A 198 14.48 5.07 -18.30
C PHE A 198 13.58 5.15 -17.07
N ALA A 199 12.37 4.63 -17.18
CA ALA A 199 11.52 4.43 -16.02
C ALA A 199 10.77 3.09 -16.09
N VAL A 200 10.49 2.53 -14.92
CA VAL A 200 9.65 1.36 -14.71
C VAL A 200 8.44 1.82 -13.91
N LEU A 201 7.24 1.61 -14.42
CA LEU A 201 5.99 2.11 -13.83
C LEU A 201 5.05 0.95 -13.49
N GLU A 202 4.46 1.01 -12.29
CA GLU A 202 3.33 0.16 -11.91
C GLU A 202 2.09 0.45 -12.77
N SER A 203 1.17 -0.50 -12.80
CA SER A 203 -0.09 -0.37 -13.55
C SER A 203 -1.27 -1.09 -12.90
N THR A 204 -1.27 -1.22 -11.58
CA THR A 204 -2.32 -1.92 -10.82
C THR A 204 -3.73 -1.46 -11.20
N TYR A 205 -3.92 -0.17 -11.39
CA TYR A 205 -5.17 0.44 -11.89
C TYR A 205 -4.98 1.19 -13.22
N GLY A 206 -4.10 0.69 -14.07
CA GLY A 206 -3.77 1.34 -15.34
C GLY A 206 -4.93 1.48 -16.33
N GLY A 207 -5.98 0.66 -16.19
CA GLY A 207 -7.22 0.76 -16.96
C GLY A 207 -8.39 1.41 -16.21
N THR A 208 -8.17 1.90 -14.98
CA THR A 208 -9.23 2.43 -14.12
C THR A 208 -9.11 3.94 -14.00
N VAL A 209 -10.18 4.66 -14.32
CA VAL A 209 -10.32 6.09 -14.05
C VAL A 209 -11.37 6.29 -12.98
N ARG A 210 -10.99 6.84 -11.83
CA ARG A 210 -11.93 7.14 -10.74
C ARG A 210 -12.66 8.45 -11.01
N THR A 211 -13.96 8.44 -10.74
CA THR A 211 -14.77 9.65 -10.83
C THR A 211 -14.37 10.67 -9.76
N PRO A 212 -14.66 11.98 -9.94
CA PRO A 212 -14.45 12.98 -8.90
C PRO A 212 -15.12 12.60 -7.56
N GLN A 213 -16.31 11.98 -7.60
CA GLN A 213 -17.05 11.54 -6.42
C GLN A 213 -16.36 10.36 -5.68
N GLU A 214 -15.59 9.52 -6.39
CA GLU A 214 -14.81 8.46 -5.79
C GLU A 214 -13.51 8.97 -5.17
N ARG A 215 -13.02 10.10 -5.63
CA ARG A 215 -11.81 10.78 -5.16
C ARG A 215 -12.09 11.80 -4.04
N ASP A 216 -13.35 12.12 -3.77
CA ASP A 216 -13.74 13.12 -2.77
C ASP A 216 -13.63 12.57 -1.34
N PRO A 217 -12.72 13.13 -0.49
CA PRO A 217 -12.56 12.70 0.89
C PRO A 217 -13.81 12.95 1.76
N ALA A 218 -14.58 14.00 1.48
CA ALA A 218 -15.81 14.28 2.23
C ALA A 218 -16.89 13.23 1.95
N LEU A 219 -17.03 12.81 0.68
CA LEU A 219 -17.93 11.72 0.32
C LEU A 219 -17.47 10.36 0.85
N ARG A 220 -16.16 10.10 0.94
CA ARG A 220 -15.62 8.91 1.60
C ARG A 220 -16.05 8.84 3.06
N LEU A 221 -15.84 9.92 3.82
CA LEU A 221 -16.24 10.02 5.23
C LEU A 221 -17.75 9.92 5.40
N ALA A 222 -18.54 10.61 4.58
CA ALA A 222 -20.01 10.54 4.62
C ALA A 222 -20.53 9.12 4.39
N ARG A 223 -19.92 8.36 3.46
CA ARG A 223 -20.26 6.94 3.21
C ARG A 223 -19.93 6.06 4.41
N LEU A 224 -18.74 6.24 5.01
CA LEU A 224 -18.35 5.49 6.20
C LEU A 224 -19.30 5.83 7.38
N HIS A 225 -19.60 7.12 7.61
CA HIS A 225 -20.52 7.57 8.63
C HIS A 225 -21.92 6.94 8.43
N ALA A 226 -22.45 6.93 7.21
CA ALA A 226 -23.75 6.33 6.91
C ALA A 226 -23.80 4.83 7.25
N LEU A 227 -22.73 4.08 6.94
CA LEU A 227 -22.63 2.66 7.29
C LEU A 227 -22.58 2.44 8.80
N VAL A 228 -21.80 3.26 9.52
CA VAL A 228 -21.68 3.20 10.98
C VAL A 228 -23.03 3.58 11.63
N ALA A 229 -23.67 4.65 11.19
CA ALA A 229 -24.99 5.05 11.68
C ALA A 229 -26.04 3.96 11.46
N GLY A 230 -26.04 3.31 10.29
CA GLY A 230 -26.97 2.23 9.97
C GLY A 230 -26.82 1.01 10.89
N ILE A 231 -25.61 0.61 11.26
CA ILE A 231 -25.42 -0.48 12.23
C ILE A 231 -25.78 -0.08 13.66
N VAL A 232 -25.67 1.19 14.02
CA VAL A 232 -26.15 1.68 15.34
C VAL A 232 -27.66 1.54 15.43
N GLU A 233 -28.40 1.86 14.38
CA GLU A 233 -29.87 1.72 14.33
C GLU A 233 -30.34 0.26 14.38
N THR A 234 -29.60 -0.65 13.72
CA THR A 234 -29.98 -2.06 13.63
C THR A 234 -29.40 -2.93 14.75
N GLY A 235 -28.48 -2.40 15.57
CA GLY A 235 -27.70 -3.19 16.52
C GLY A 235 -26.77 -4.20 15.82
N GLY A 236 -26.40 -3.93 14.57
CA GLY A 236 -25.63 -4.82 13.70
C GLY A 236 -24.13 -4.69 13.81
N THR A 237 -23.43 -5.32 12.86
CA THR A 237 -21.97 -5.27 12.75
C THR A 237 -21.56 -4.82 11.35
N LEU A 238 -20.61 -3.87 11.27
CA LEU A 238 -19.91 -3.50 10.04
C LEU A 238 -18.56 -4.21 10.00
N LEU A 239 -18.39 -5.10 9.04
CA LEU A 239 -17.13 -5.81 8.80
C LEU A 239 -16.32 -5.12 7.70
N LEU A 240 -15.07 -4.77 8.02
CA LEU A 240 -14.12 -4.09 7.14
C LEU A 240 -12.83 -4.91 7.04
N PRO A 241 -12.75 -5.92 6.16
CA PRO A 241 -11.51 -6.60 5.87
C PRO A 241 -10.50 -5.64 5.23
N ALA A 242 -9.28 -5.60 5.76
CA ALA A 242 -8.27 -4.63 5.35
C ALA A 242 -6.86 -5.22 5.40
N PHE A 243 -5.97 -4.70 4.54
CA PHE A 243 -4.54 -4.98 4.63
C PHE A 243 -3.97 -4.39 5.92
N ALA A 244 -3.01 -5.10 6.51
CA ALA A 244 -2.45 -4.72 7.81
C ALA A 244 -1.63 -3.42 7.76
N VAL A 245 -1.04 -3.10 6.60
CA VAL A 245 -0.23 -1.90 6.39
C VAL A 245 -0.96 -0.93 5.46
N GLY A 246 -1.09 0.32 5.84
CA GLY A 246 -1.74 1.40 5.11
C GLY A 246 -3.24 1.45 5.37
N ARG A 247 -4.03 0.58 4.74
CA ARG A 247 -5.50 0.65 4.76
C ARG A 247 -6.14 0.54 6.13
N THR A 248 -5.64 -0.34 7.00
CA THR A 248 -6.14 -0.44 8.38
C THR A 248 -5.97 0.88 9.13
N GLN A 249 -4.83 1.55 8.96
CA GLN A 249 -4.55 2.81 9.63
C GLN A 249 -5.43 3.94 9.09
N ASP A 250 -5.63 3.99 7.77
CA ASP A 250 -6.56 4.92 7.13
C ASP A 250 -8.00 4.76 7.64
N LEU A 251 -8.47 3.52 7.75
CA LEU A 251 -9.80 3.22 8.29
C LEU A 251 -9.93 3.63 9.77
N MET A 252 -8.91 3.38 10.58
CA MET A 252 -8.92 3.79 11.99
C MET A 252 -8.96 5.31 12.14
N PHE A 253 -8.23 6.04 11.29
CA PHE A 253 -8.26 7.49 11.28
C PHE A 253 -9.64 8.04 10.85
N ASP A 254 -10.21 7.53 9.78
CA ASP A 254 -11.54 7.97 9.34
C ASP A 254 -12.65 7.56 10.32
N LEU A 255 -12.55 6.40 10.98
CA LEU A 255 -13.47 6.01 12.05
C LEU A 255 -13.37 6.96 13.26
N HIS A 256 -12.16 7.41 13.61
CA HIS A 256 -11.99 8.45 14.65
C HIS A 256 -12.72 9.74 14.25
N ALA A 257 -12.58 10.18 13.00
CA ALA A 257 -13.27 11.37 12.52
C ALA A 257 -14.80 11.21 12.50
N VAL A 258 -15.30 10.02 12.13
CA VAL A 258 -16.74 9.70 12.19
C VAL A 258 -17.26 9.78 13.63
N VAL A 259 -16.54 9.23 14.60
CA VAL A 259 -16.90 9.33 16.02
C VAL A 259 -16.86 10.77 16.51
N ALA A 260 -15.84 11.54 16.08
CA ALA A 260 -15.69 12.96 16.43
C ALA A 260 -16.85 13.81 15.89
N ALA A 261 -17.38 13.47 14.71
CA ALA A 261 -18.49 14.20 14.09
C ALA A 261 -19.86 13.93 14.75
N ASP A 262 -20.07 12.76 15.36
CA ASP A 262 -21.37 12.39 15.96
C ASP A 262 -21.19 11.61 17.28
N PRO A 263 -20.56 12.22 18.31
CA PRO A 263 -20.14 11.52 19.51
C PRO A 263 -21.29 11.01 20.36
N LEU A 264 -22.45 11.70 20.34
CA LEU A 264 -23.62 11.32 21.14
C LEU A 264 -24.35 10.10 20.56
N ARG A 265 -24.55 10.08 19.25
CA ARG A 265 -25.21 8.96 18.56
C ARG A 265 -24.36 7.70 18.59
N LEU A 266 -23.03 7.85 18.50
CA LEU A 266 -22.07 6.76 18.42
C LEU A 266 -21.48 6.34 19.77
N ARG A 267 -22.05 6.81 20.88
CA ARG A 267 -21.54 6.55 22.25
C ARG A 267 -21.51 5.07 22.64
N ASP A 268 -22.43 4.26 22.09
CA ASP A 268 -22.56 2.82 22.39
C ASP A 268 -21.91 1.94 21.30
N LEU A 269 -21.25 2.55 20.29
CA LEU A 269 -20.52 1.85 19.26
C LEU A 269 -19.31 1.13 19.87
N ARG A 270 -18.99 -0.03 19.33
CA ARG A 270 -17.73 -0.74 19.61
C ARG A 270 -16.89 -0.81 18.35
N ILE A 271 -15.59 -0.56 18.48
CA ILE A 271 -14.64 -0.65 17.37
C ILE A 271 -13.60 -1.72 17.74
N VAL A 272 -13.57 -2.80 16.98
CA VAL A 272 -12.70 -3.94 17.21
C VAL A 272 -11.66 -4.02 16.10
N LEU A 273 -10.39 -3.91 16.45
CA LEU A 273 -9.29 -4.22 15.53
C LEU A 273 -8.87 -5.69 15.75
N ASP A 274 -9.39 -6.58 14.91
CA ASP A 274 -9.06 -8.01 14.93
C ASP A 274 -7.99 -8.37 13.88
N ALA A 275 -6.84 -7.74 14.03
CA ALA A 275 -5.70 -7.86 13.14
C ALA A 275 -4.38 -7.76 13.93
N PRO A 276 -3.81 -8.87 14.42
CA PRO A 276 -2.61 -8.85 15.26
C PRO A 276 -1.41 -8.18 14.60
N LEU A 277 -1.19 -8.42 13.31
CA LEU A 277 -0.14 -7.74 12.55
C LEU A 277 -0.41 -6.23 12.49
N ALA A 278 -1.64 -5.81 12.14
CA ALA A 278 -1.97 -4.39 12.05
C ALA A 278 -1.78 -3.65 13.37
N ARG A 279 -2.07 -4.28 14.52
CA ARG A 279 -1.79 -3.68 15.84
C ARG A 279 -0.30 -3.38 16.05
N ARG A 280 0.60 -4.27 15.60
CA ARG A 280 2.05 -4.03 15.66
C ARG A 280 2.47 -2.94 14.68
N VAL A 281 1.89 -2.94 13.48
CA VAL A 281 2.13 -1.95 12.42
C VAL A 281 1.71 -0.54 12.87
N GLN A 282 0.61 -0.39 13.62
CA GLN A 282 0.15 0.92 14.12
C GLN A 282 1.24 1.70 14.85
N GLY A 283 2.04 1.02 15.68
CA GLY A 283 3.16 1.66 16.38
C GLY A 283 4.25 2.18 15.45
N VAL A 284 4.58 1.42 14.39
CA VAL A 284 5.56 1.86 13.38
C VAL A 284 5.01 3.04 12.59
N VAL A 285 3.76 2.95 12.14
CA VAL A 285 3.11 4.03 11.38
C VAL A 285 3.01 5.31 12.22
N ALA A 286 2.61 5.22 13.48
CA ALA A 286 2.53 6.37 14.38
C ALA A 286 3.90 7.07 14.53
N ARG A 287 5.00 6.31 14.68
CA ARG A 287 6.35 6.89 14.70
C ARG A 287 6.77 7.47 13.35
N ALA A 288 6.45 6.79 12.25
CA ALA A 288 6.73 7.30 10.91
C ALA A 288 6.08 8.66 10.67
N MET A 289 4.81 8.84 11.08
CA MET A 289 4.09 10.10 10.94
C MET A 289 4.72 11.25 11.72
N GLN A 290 5.45 10.99 12.82
CA GLN A 290 6.17 12.02 13.59
C GLN A 290 7.40 12.57 12.85
N ARG A 291 7.84 11.93 11.76
CA ARG A 291 9.00 12.42 11.01
C ARG A 291 8.65 13.69 10.23
N VAL A 292 9.53 14.67 10.38
CA VAL A 292 9.44 15.94 9.68
C VAL A 292 10.59 16.09 8.69
N ASP A 293 10.33 16.80 7.61
CA ASP A 293 11.32 17.24 6.63
C ASP A 293 11.48 18.77 6.74
N VAL A 294 12.71 19.23 6.70
CA VAL A 294 13.01 20.68 6.72
C VAL A 294 13.39 21.11 5.32
N MET A 295 12.45 21.69 4.59
CA MET A 295 12.68 22.24 3.25
C MET A 295 12.52 23.76 3.28
N ARG A 296 13.58 24.49 2.89
CA ARG A 296 13.56 25.96 2.77
C ARG A 296 13.02 26.65 4.03
N ASP A 297 13.56 26.27 5.19
CA ASP A 297 13.20 26.80 6.52
C ASP A 297 11.75 26.52 6.97
N LYS A 298 11.04 25.62 6.28
CA LYS A 298 9.72 25.15 6.68
C LYS A 298 9.79 23.70 7.16
N VAL A 299 9.32 23.49 8.38
CA VAL A 299 9.10 22.15 8.93
C VAL A 299 7.79 21.61 8.35
N ARG A 300 7.83 20.43 7.76
CA ARG A 300 6.63 19.75 7.25
C ARG A 300 6.68 18.26 7.60
N PRO A 301 5.55 17.65 7.95
CA PRO A 301 5.50 16.20 8.10
C PRO A 301 5.92 15.49 6.82
N LEU A 302 6.80 14.51 6.96
CA LEU A 302 7.35 13.77 5.81
C LEU A 302 6.29 12.93 5.11
N TRP A 303 5.45 12.22 5.90
CA TRP A 303 4.49 11.26 5.40
C TRP A 303 3.04 11.75 5.48
N LEU A 304 2.72 12.69 6.38
CA LEU A 304 1.37 13.14 6.64
C LEU A 304 0.89 14.12 5.57
N GLY A 305 -0.28 13.85 4.99
CA GLY A 305 -0.91 14.66 3.95
C GLY A 305 -1.69 15.84 4.50
N LYS A 306 -1.90 16.86 3.65
CA LYS A 306 -2.71 18.05 3.95
C LYS A 306 -4.17 17.70 4.27
N GLN A 307 -4.66 16.58 3.73
CA GLN A 307 -6.04 16.13 3.98
C GLN A 307 -6.30 15.89 5.47
N VAL A 308 -5.31 15.42 6.22
CA VAL A 308 -5.43 15.26 7.69
C VAL A 308 -5.71 16.62 8.36
N PHE A 309 -4.93 17.64 8.01
CA PHE A 309 -5.09 18.98 8.57
C PHE A 309 -6.46 19.58 8.24
N ARG A 310 -6.89 19.46 6.98
CA ARG A 310 -8.24 19.91 6.56
C ARG A 310 -9.35 19.21 7.35
N GLN A 311 -9.23 17.88 7.53
CA GLN A 311 -10.21 17.07 8.27
C GLN A 311 -10.26 17.41 9.76
N LEU A 312 -9.12 17.81 10.35
CA LEU A 312 -9.02 18.21 11.75
C LEU A 312 -9.28 19.70 11.98
N GLY A 313 -9.41 20.50 10.92
CA GLY A 313 -9.55 21.96 11.01
C GLY A 313 -8.26 22.65 11.47
N LEU A 314 -7.09 22.10 11.11
CA LEU A 314 -5.77 22.59 11.48
C LEU A 314 -5.02 23.16 10.26
N ASP A 315 -4.00 23.99 10.51
CA ASP A 315 -3.12 24.58 9.48
C ASP A 315 -1.83 23.76 9.34
N ASP A 316 -1.53 23.26 8.12
CA ASP A 316 -0.35 22.45 7.82
C ASP A 316 0.97 23.24 7.81
N THR A 317 0.92 24.55 8.08
CA THR A 317 2.09 25.45 8.14
C THR A 317 2.40 25.93 9.55
N GLU A 318 1.46 25.83 10.49
CA GLU A 318 1.62 26.26 11.87
C GLU A 318 2.21 25.13 12.74
N PRO A 319 3.35 25.38 13.45
CA PRO A 319 4.03 24.32 14.23
C PRO A 319 3.14 23.65 15.30
N ASP A 320 2.31 24.44 15.99
CA ASP A 320 1.43 23.91 17.05
C ASP A 320 0.32 23.04 16.46
N ASP A 321 -0.22 23.40 15.31
CA ASP A 321 -1.23 22.62 14.58
C ASP A 321 -0.63 21.33 14.00
N ILE A 322 0.61 21.42 13.49
CA ILE A 322 1.36 20.23 13.05
C ILE A 322 1.51 19.26 14.22
N GLN A 323 1.96 19.72 15.38
CA GLN A 323 2.12 18.87 16.56
C GLN A 323 0.78 18.30 17.02
N ALA A 324 -0.29 19.09 17.01
CA ALA A 324 -1.62 18.62 17.37
C ALA A 324 -2.12 17.51 16.43
N ALA A 325 -1.92 17.65 15.12
CA ALA A 325 -2.26 16.60 14.15
C ALA A 325 -1.47 15.31 14.40
N LEU A 326 -0.17 15.41 14.64
CA LEU A 326 0.70 14.27 14.94
C LEU A 326 0.28 13.54 16.22
N ASP A 327 -0.09 14.28 17.26
CA ASP A 327 -0.58 13.73 18.52
C ASP A 327 -1.93 13.01 18.35
N ILE A 328 -2.85 13.58 17.58
CA ILE A 328 -4.14 12.95 17.27
C ILE A 328 -3.92 11.64 16.51
N ILE A 329 -3.05 11.61 15.51
CA ILE A 329 -2.72 10.39 14.75
C ILE A 329 -2.11 9.33 15.68
N ALA A 330 -1.11 9.70 16.47
CA ALA A 330 -0.47 8.77 17.39
C ALA A 330 -1.49 8.18 18.40
N MET A 331 -2.31 9.04 18.99
CA MET A 331 -3.38 8.62 19.90
C MET A 331 -4.41 7.71 19.22
N THR A 332 -4.83 8.03 18.01
CA THR A 332 -5.80 7.24 17.24
C THR A 332 -5.27 5.84 16.97
N LEU A 333 -3.99 5.72 16.61
CA LEU A 333 -3.38 4.46 16.22
C LEU A 333 -2.88 3.64 17.43
N THR A 334 -2.35 4.28 18.47
CA THR A 334 -1.65 3.57 19.56
C THR A 334 -2.28 3.77 20.95
N GLY A 335 -3.22 4.70 21.08
CA GLY A 335 -3.80 5.08 22.37
C GLY A 335 -2.89 5.95 23.25
N VAL A 336 -1.71 6.34 22.78
CA VAL A 336 -0.76 7.22 23.48
C VAL A 336 -0.36 8.39 22.58
N ARG A 337 0.16 9.48 23.16
CA ARG A 337 0.73 10.60 22.39
C ARG A 337 2.00 10.22 21.65
N GLY A 338 2.43 11.06 20.71
CA GLY A 338 3.63 10.84 19.91
C GLY A 338 4.91 10.72 20.73
N ASP A 339 4.99 11.38 21.88
CA ASP A 339 6.09 11.31 22.86
C ASP A 339 6.03 10.07 23.78
N GLY A 340 5.02 9.20 23.61
CA GLY A 340 4.79 8.02 24.44
C GLY A 340 4.07 8.31 25.77
N SER A 341 3.76 9.57 26.07
CA SER A 341 3.02 9.93 27.27
C SER A 341 1.54 9.50 27.18
N GLN A 342 0.93 9.24 28.34
CA GLN A 342 -0.51 9.02 28.38
C GLN A 342 -1.23 10.34 28.12
N PRO A 343 -2.37 10.35 27.39
CA PRO A 343 -3.20 11.54 27.23
C PRO A 343 -3.56 12.09 28.59
N ILE A 344 -3.44 13.41 28.77
CA ILE A 344 -3.81 14.06 30.03
C ILE A 344 -5.31 13.84 30.25
N ALA A 345 -5.66 13.18 31.34
CA ALA A 345 -7.00 12.67 31.64
C ALA A 345 -8.11 13.73 31.70
N ARG A 346 -7.79 15.03 31.69
CA ARG A 346 -8.73 16.11 31.95
C ARG A 346 -9.07 17.05 30.79
N GLY A 347 -8.58 16.81 29.57
CA GLY A 347 -8.71 17.80 28.49
C GLY A 347 -9.37 17.31 27.20
N ASN A 348 -9.57 16.02 26.98
CA ASN A 348 -10.05 15.55 25.69
C ASN A 348 -11.12 14.45 25.82
N ALA A 349 -12.39 14.86 25.91
CA ALA A 349 -13.54 13.95 25.96
C ALA A 349 -13.58 12.99 24.76
N LEU A 350 -13.16 13.46 23.57
CA LEU A 350 -13.08 12.64 22.37
C LEU A 350 -12.02 11.55 22.50
N ALA A 351 -10.85 11.85 23.05
CA ALA A 351 -9.80 10.84 23.25
C ALA A 351 -10.23 9.76 24.26
N GLN A 352 -10.94 10.16 25.32
CA GLN A 352 -11.50 9.21 26.28
C GLN A 352 -12.58 8.34 25.62
N GLN A 353 -13.49 8.96 24.86
CA GLN A 353 -14.50 8.23 24.11
C GLN A 353 -13.86 7.25 23.11
N TRP A 354 -12.91 7.70 22.30
CA TRP A 354 -12.20 6.84 21.35
C TRP A 354 -11.59 5.62 22.02
N ARG A 355 -10.91 5.81 23.15
CA ARG A 355 -10.37 4.71 23.95
C ARG A 355 -11.47 3.76 24.41
N ALA A 356 -12.53 4.29 25.00
CA ALA A 356 -13.64 3.46 25.49
C ALA A 356 -14.27 2.61 24.37
N LEU A 357 -14.35 3.16 23.14
CA LEU A 357 -14.90 2.46 21.98
C LEU A 357 -13.92 1.42 21.38
N THR A 358 -12.62 1.63 21.53
CA THR A 358 -11.56 0.79 20.91
C THR A 358 -10.89 -0.17 21.89
N GLU A 359 -11.04 0.03 23.21
CA GLU A 359 -10.50 -0.90 24.19
C GLU A 359 -11.21 -2.25 24.08
N PRO A 360 -10.45 -3.36 23.98
CA PRO A 360 -11.06 -4.67 24.05
C PRO A 360 -11.65 -4.86 25.44
N PRO A 361 -12.89 -5.38 25.57
CA PRO A 361 -13.55 -5.60 26.87
C PRO A 361 -12.81 -6.59 27.77
N THR A 362 -11.90 -7.35 27.21
CA THR A 362 -10.98 -8.28 27.92
C THR A 362 -9.68 -8.39 27.10
N LYS A 363 -8.56 -8.80 27.76
CA LYS A 363 -7.29 -9.13 27.07
C LYS A 363 -7.39 -10.34 26.12
N ALA A 364 -8.54 -11.01 26.07
CA ALA A 364 -8.79 -12.15 25.21
C ALA A 364 -9.06 -11.70 23.76
N ALA A 365 -8.63 -12.51 22.79
CA ALA A 365 -9.01 -12.33 21.39
C ALA A 365 -10.55 -12.30 21.25
N PRO A 366 -11.10 -11.55 20.29
CA PRO A 366 -12.54 -11.56 20.04
C PRO A 366 -13.05 -12.98 19.81
N ASP A 367 -14.19 -13.32 20.44
CA ASP A 367 -14.87 -14.60 20.17
C ASP A 367 -15.41 -14.58 18.73
N ARG A 368 -14.70 -15.29 17.86
CA ARG A 368 -15.08 -15.44 16.45
C ARG A 368 -16.10 -16.57 16.23
N GLY A 369 -16.65 -17.14 17.31
CA GLY A 369 -17.68 -18.19 17.24
C GLY A 369 -19.10 -17.64 17.09
N ARG A 370 -19.33 -16.34 17.37
CA ARG A 370 -20.66 -15.69 17.32
C ARG A 370 -20.57 -14.23 16.94
N ALA A 371 -21.66 -13.71 16.40
CA ALA A 371 -21.77 -12.28 16.11
C ALA A 371 -21.71 -11.45 17.42
N PRO A 372 -21.05 -10.27 17.40
CA PRO A 372 -21.06 -9.36 18.54
C PRO A 372 -22.49 -8.94 18.92
N GLN A 373 -22.68 -8.64 20.19
CA GLN A 373 -23.92 -8.01 20.66
C GLN A 373 -23.78 -6.49 20.62
N GLY A 374 -24.77 -5.82 20.04
CA GLY A 374 -24.79 -4.36 19.86
C GLY A 374 -23.97 -3.86 18.68
N PRO A 375 -24.05 -2.56 18.39
CA PRO A 375 -23.43 -1.96 17.21
C PRO A 375 -21.90 -2.10 17.29
N THR A 376 -21.32 -2.74 16.29
CA THR A 376 -19.88 -3.05 16.30
C THR A 376 -19.27 -2.84 14.92
N VAL A 377 -18.17 -2.10 14.83
CA VAL A 377 -17.29 -2.08 13.67
C VAL A 377 -16.14 -3.05 13.92
N ILE A 378 -15.90 -3.96 12.99
CA ILE A 378 -14.76 -4.87 13.02
C ILE A 378 -13.84 -4.55 11.84
N VAL A 379 -12.65 -4.04 12.13
CA VAL A 379 -11.55 -3.96 11.17
C VAL A 379 -10.69 -5.20 11.35
N CYS A 380 -10.55 -6.03 10.32
CA CYS A 380 -9.87 -7.32 10.46
C CYS A 380 -8.84 -7.58 9.35
N GLY A 381 -7.85 -8.41 9.65
CA GLY A 381 -6.85 -8.86 8.69
C GLY A 381 -7.39 -9.87 7.69
N SER A 382 -6.58 -10.20 6.67
CA SER A 382 -6.92 -11.02 5.49
C SER A 382 -7.96 -10.33 4.60
N ALA A 383 -7.53 -9.25 3.93
CA ALA A 383 -8.39 -8.46 3.04
C ALA A 383 -9.04 -9.26 1.90
N ASP A 384 -8.45 -10.39 1.52
CA ASP A 384 -8.96 -11.36 0.54
C ASP A 384 -10.09 -12.25 1.06
N GLY A 385 -10.28 -12.33 2.40
CA GLY A 385 -11.30 -13.14 3.05
C GLY A 385 -11.08 -14.65 2.99
N CYS A 386 -9.93 -15.10 2.45
CA CYS A 386 -9.65 -16.52 2.25
C CYS A 386 -9.31 -17.26 3.55
N GLY A 387 -8.73 -16.53 4.52
CA GLY A 387 -8.28 -17.10 5.80
C GLY A 387 -8.41 -16.13 6.98
N GLY A 388 -7.81 -16.51 8.09
CA GLY A 388 -7.66 -15.65 9.27
C GLY A 388 -8.97 -15.11 9.87
N ALA A 389 -8.91 -13.88 10.37
CA ALA A 389 -10.04 -13.25 11.03
C ALA A 389 -11.21 -12.97 10.06
N ALA A 390 -10.90 -12.48 8.84
CA ALA A 390 -11.93 -12.14 7.87
C ALA A 390 -12.78 -13.35 7.48
N ALA A 391 -12.15 -14.52 7.20
CA ALA A 391 -12.88 -15.74 6.89
C ALA A 391 -13.83 -16.15 8.02
N SER A 392 -13.37 -16.10 9.27
CA SER A 392 -14.19 -16.45 10.44
C SER A 392 -15.39 -15.52 10.59
N TRP A 393 -15.17 -14.19 10.46
CA TRP A 393 -16.25 -13.21 10.58
C TRP A 393 -17.24 -13.30 9.43
N LEU A 394 -16.80 -13.47 8.20
CA LEU A 394 -17.66 -13.59 7.01
C LEU A 394 -18.62 -14.79 7.14
N GLN A 395 -18.13 -15.94 7.61
CA GLN A 395 -18.95 -17.15 7.78
C GLN A 395 -20.13 -16.93 8.73
N ILE A 396 -20.00 -16.02 9.70
CA ILE A 396 -21.02 -15.72 10.70
C ILE A 396 -21.90 -14.56 10.25
N LEU A 397 -21.27 -13.44 9.87
CA LEU A 397 -21.97 -12.17 9.67
C LEU A 397 -22.78 -12.13 8.36
N LEU A 398 -22.34 -12.85 7.33
CA LEU A 398 -23.05 -12.82 6.04
C LEU A 398 -24.49 -13.33 6.08
N ARG A 399 -24.88 -14.12 7.09
CA ARG A 399 -26.22 -14.72 7.18
C ARG A 399 -27.31 -13.75 7.68
N ASP A 400 -26.96 -12.73 8.45
CA ASP A 400 -27.92 -11.88 9.17
C ASP A 400 -28.03 -10.49 8.51
N ALA A 401 -29.25 -10.08 8.21
CA ALA A 401 -29.55 -8.81 7.52
C ALA A 401 -29.18 -7.55 8.33
N ARG A 402 -28.95 -7.66 9.63
CA ARG A 402 -28.47 -6.55 10.47
C ARG A 402 -27.03 -6.17 10.19
N HIS A 403 -26.26 -7.08 9.60
CA HIS A 403 -24.83 -6.89 9.38
C HIS A 403 -24.52 -6.31 8.00
N VAL A 404 -23.40 -5.63 7.92
CA VAL A 404 -22.87 -5.04 6.70
C VAL A 404 -21.43 -5.53 6.51
N THR A 405 -21.09 -5.97 5.30
CA THR A 405 -19.71 -6.24 4.88
C THR A 405 -19.33 -5.28 3.76
N ALA A 406 -18.25 -4.52 3.96
CA ALA A 406 -17.78 -3.58 2.95
C ALA A 406 -16.36 -3.93 2.49
N THR A 407 -16.15 -3.97 1.15
CA THR A 407 -14.79 -4.02 0.59
C THR A 407 -14.18 -2.62 0.64
N THR A 408 -12.89 -2.55 0.97
CA THR A 408 -12.18 -1.27 1.18
C THR A 408 -11.12 -0.99 0.12
N GLY A 409 -11.07 -1.79 -0.95
CA GLY A 409 -10.10 -1.63 -2.05
C GLY A 409 -10.16 -2.80 -3.02
N TYR A 410 -9.07 -3.00 -3.76
CA TYR A 410 -8.95 -4.12 -4.69
C TYR A 410 -9.12 -5.46 -3.97
N THR A 411 -9.87 -6.35 -4.58
CA THR A 411 -10.01 -7.75 -4.18
C THR A 411 -9.87 -8.61 -5.43
N ALA A 412 -8.95 -9.56 -5.40
CA ALA A 412 -8.75 -10.48 -6.53
C ALA A 412 -10.06 -11.23 -6.85
N PRO A 413 -10.48 -11.32 -8.10
CA PRO A 413 -11.79 -11.91 -8.46
C PRO A 413 -12.00 -13.34 -7.96
N HIS A 414 -10.94 -14.14 -7.88
CA HIS A 414 -10.95 -15.52 -7.39
C HIS A 414 -10.96 -15.63 -5.87
N SER A 415 -10.62 -14.56 -5.14
CA SER A 415 -10.64 -14.56 -3.67
C SER A 415 -12.06 -14.63 -3.11
N VAL A 416 -12.19 -14.97 -1.83
CA VAL A 416 -13.49 -14.97 -1.14
C VAL A 416 -14.11 -13.57 -1.16
N MET A 417 -13.33 -12.54 -0.79
CA MET A 417 -13.83 -11.16 -0.83
C MET A 417 -14.12 -10.66 -2.23
N GLY A 418 -13.39 -11.12 -3.26
CA GLY A 418 -13.71 -10.82 -4.66
C GLY A 418 -15.09 -11.34 -5.05
N ARG A 419 -15.39 -12.60 -4.70
CA ARG A 419 -16.72 -13.20 -4.90
C ARG A 419 -17.81 -12.52 -4.06
N VAL A 420 -17.54 -12.20 -2.80
CA VAL A 420 -18.47 -11.44 -1.94
C VAL A 420 -18.73 -10.05 -2.55
N ALA A 421 -17.71 -9.37 -3.05
CA ALA A 421 -17.85 -8.04 -3.66
C ALA A 421 -18.79 -7.99 -4.87
N THR A 422 -18.92 -9.09 -5.62
CA THR A 422 -19.89 -9.16 -6.74
C THR A 422 -21.34 -9.08 -6.25
N LEU A 423 -21.60 -9.45 -5.01
CA LEU A 423 -22.94 -9.40 -4.41
C LEU A 423 -23.40 -7.97 -4.13
N ALA A 424 -22.48 -6.98 -4.11
CA ALA A 424 -22.85 -5.57 -3.91
C ALA A 424 -23.77 -5.06 -5.02
N ASP A 425 -23.60 -5.58 -6.24
CA ASP A 425 -24.40 -5.18 -7.41
C ASP A 425 -25.61 -6.08 -7.63
N LEU A 426 -25.78 -7.13 -6.80
CA LEU A 426 -26.82 -8.12 -6.96
C LEU A 426 -27.98 -7.85 -5.97
N PRO A 427 -29.20 -7.49 -6.44
CA PRO A 427 -30.34 -7.27 -5.58
C PRO A 427 -30.68 -8.49 -4.73
N LEU A 428 -31.22 -8.27 -3.51
CA LEU A 428 -31.52 -9.35 -2.56
C LEU A 428 -32.48 -10.40 -3.15
N LYS A 429 -33.44 -10.00 -3.99
CA LYS A 429 -34.34 -10.93 -4.72
C LYS A 429 -33.57 -11.90 -5.62
N GLU A 430 -32.53 -11.41 -6.29
CA GLU A 430 -31.70 -12.21 -7.20
C GLU A 430 -30.76 -13.11 -6.42
N ARG A 431 -30.19 -12.62 -5.30
CA ARG A 431 -29.38 -13.45 -4.40
C ARG A 431 -30.15 -14.67 -3.90
N ARG A 432 -31.43 -14.52 -3.50
CA ARG A 432 -32.29 -15.62 -3.04
C ARG A 432 -32.51 -16.72 -4.08
N ARG A 433 -32.28 -16.44 -5.36
CA ARG A 433 -32.42 -17.40 -6.46
C ARG A 433 -31.08 -17.84 -7.02
N HIS A 434 -29.96 -17.28 -6.52
CA HIS A 434 -28.64 -17.54 -7.05
C HIS A 434 -28.19 -18.97 -6.71
N PRO A 435 -27.76 -19.79 -7.70
CA PRO A 435 -27.39 -21.18 -7.48
C PRO A 435 -25.99 -21.34 -6.86
N GLY A 436 -25.17 -20.31 -6.89
CA GLY A 436 -23.78 -20.32 -6.44
C GLY A 436 -23.63 -20.32 -4.93
N ARG A 437 -22.37 -20.50 -4.49
CA ARG A 437 -21.96 -20.48 -3.09
C ARG A 437 -20.61 -19.78 -2.93
N ILE A 438 -20.36 -19.25 -1.75
CA ILE A 438 -19.04 -18.85 -1.28
C ILE A 438 -18.37 -20.07 -0.67
N GLU A 439 -17.12 -20.33 -1.04
CA GLU A 439 -16.32 -21.46 -0.54
C GLU A 439 -15.04 -20.91 0.08
N TRP A 440 -14.69 -21.42 1.26
CA TRP A 440 -13.45 -21.15 1.97
C TRP A 440 -12.46 -22.32 1.84
N SER A 441 -11.18 -22.04 2.02
CA SER A 441 -10.10 -23.04 1.95
C SER A 441 -10.20 -24.16 3.00
N ASP A 442 -10.93 -23.93 4.09
CA ASP A 442 -11.22 -24.92 5.13
C ASP A 442 -12.37 -25.88 4.77
N GLY A 443 -12.90 -25.80 3.55
CA GLY A 443 -14.00 -26.63 3.05
C GLY A 443 -15.40 -26.16 3.46
N ARG A 444 -15.53 -25.10 4.26
CA ARG A 444 -16.85 -24.54 4.59
C ARG A 444 -17.43 -23.82 3.38
N THR A 445 -18.75 -23.85 3.28
CA THR A 445 -19.49 -23.22 2.20
C THR A 445 -20.70 -22.44 2.72
N LEU A 446 -21.07 -21.39 2.00
CA LEU A 446 -22.27 -20.60 2.25
C LEU A 446 -23.02 -20.38 0.93
N PRO A 447 -24.23 -20.95 0.74
CA PRO A 447 -25.04 -20.64 -0.43
C PRO A 447 -25.34 -19.15 -0.51
N ILE A 448 -25.22 -18.55 -1.69
CA ILE A 448 -25.47 -17.11 -1.90
C ILE A 448 -26.91 -16.74 -1.53
N ARG A 449 -27.86 -17.66 -1.74
CA ARG A 449 -29.28 -17.48 -1.36
C ARG A 449 -29.50 -17.29 0.16
N ASP A 450 -28.55 -17.75 0.99
CA ASP A 450 -28.59 -17.69 2.45
C ASP A 450 -27.89 -16.42 3.00
N ILE A 451 -27.34 -15.57 2.11
CA ILE A 451 -26.68 -14.33 2.48
C ILE A 451 -27.74 -13.25 2.67
N GLY A 452 -28.01 -12.91 3.93
CA GLY A 452 -28.92 -11.83 4.33
C GLY A 452 -28.23 -10.48 4.50
N ALA A 453 -26.93 -10.47 4.81
CA ALA A 453 -26.19 -9.24 5.09
C ALA A 453 -26.11 -8.30 3.88
N THR A 454 -26.03 -7.00 4.17
CA THR A 454 -25.70 -6.00 3.14
C THR A 454 -24.23 -6.14 2.75
N VAL A 455 -24.00 -6.23 1.44
CA VAL A 455 -22.63 -6.18 0.86
C VAL A 455 -22.50 -4.89 0.09
N THR A 456 -21.42 -4.14 0.32
CA THR A 456 -21.18 -2.86 -0.34
C THR A 456 -19.68 -2.64 -0.63
N ARG A 457 -19.38 -1.62 -1.43
CA ARG A 457 -18.01 -1.16 -1.68
C ARG A 457 -17.79 0.19 -1.04
N LEU A 458 -16.88 0.26 -0.09
CA LEU A 458 -16.44 1.50 0.53
C LEU A 458 -15.24 2.04 -0.27
N ARG A 459 -15.53 2.93 -1.22
CA ARG A 459 -14.54 3.50 -2.14
C ARG A 459 -13.75 4.63 -1.48
N GLY A 460 -12.55 4.94 -2.02
CA GLY A 460 -11.68 6.02 -1.54
C GLY A 460 -10.57 5.57 -0.59
N TYR A 461 -10.40 4.25 -0.39
CA TYR A 461 -9.32 3.67 0.44
C TYR A 461 -8.26 2.91 -0.36
N SER A 462 -8.22 3.04 -1.67
CA SER A 462 -7.13 2.45 -2.45
C SER A 462 -5.84 3.21 -2.24
N ALA A 463 -4.78 2.47 -1.91
CA ALA A 463 -3.43 3.02 -1.76
C ALA A 463 -2.69 3.19 -3.11
N HIS A 464 -3.27 2.72 -4.22
CA HIS A 464 -2.68 2.85 -5.55
C HIS A 464 -3.29 3.99 -6.35
N ALA A 465 -2.46 4.63 -7.14
CA ALA A 465 -2.81 5.56 -8.19
C ALA A 465 -3.78 4.95 -9.21
N ASP A 466 -4.68 5.72 -9.75
CA ASP A 466 -5.47 5.34 -10.93
C ASP A 466 -4.79 5.77 -12.23
N GLN A 467 -5.43 5.50 -13.39
CA GLN A 467 -4.86 5.86 -14.69
C GLN A 467 -4.51 7.35 -14.77
N ALA A 468 -5.37 8.24 -14.26
CA ALA A 468 -5.13 9.68 -14.30
C ALA A 468 -3.91 10.07 -13.45
N ASP A 469 -3.80 9.51 -12.23
CA ASP A 469 -2.66 9.72 -11.36
C ASP A 469 -1.35 9.19 -11.97
N LEU A 470 -1.40 8.02 -12.64
CA LEU A 470 -0.24 7.42 -13.30
C LEU A 470 0.20 8.25 -14.52
N LEU A 471 -0.76 8.80 -15.28
CA LEU A 471 -0.45 9.75 -16.35
C LEU A 471 0.21 11.02 -15.81
N ASP A 472 -0.28 11.58 -14.71
CA ASP A 472 0.33 12.74 -14.07
C ASP A 472 1.75 12.45 -13.55
N TRP A 473 2.01 11.21 -13.11
CA TRP A 473 3.36 10.77 -12.76
C TRP A 473 4.27 10.71 -13.99
N VAL A 474 3.81 10.13 -15.10
CA VAL A 474 4.58 10.01 -16.36
C VAL A 474 4.91 11.38 -16.96
N PHE A 475 3.95 12.29 -16.99
CA PHE A 475 4.08 13.61 -17.60
C PHE A 475 4.53 14.70 -16.62
N LEU A 476 5.05 14.32 -15.45
CA LEU A 476 5.58 15.21 -14.41
C LEU A 476 4.62 16.32 -13.94
N CYS A 477 3.31 16.14 -14.16
CA CYS A 477 2.31 17.18 -13.88
C CYS A 477 2.13 17.49 -12.38
N ARG A 478 2.49 16.54 -11.49
CA ARG A 478 2.25 16.64 -10.04
C ARG A 478 3.01 17.79 -9.35
N GLN A 479 4.00 18.37 -10.02
CA GLN A 479 4.84 19.46 -9.51
C GLN A 479 4.95 20.64 -10.49
N GLY A 480 3.99 20.74 -11.41
CA GLY A 480 3.98 21.80 -12.43
C GLY A 480 5.14 21.70 -13.43
N GLY A 481 5.69 20.50 -13.62
CA GLY A 481 6.75 20.25 -14.60
C GLY A 481 6.18 20.00 -16.00
N ASP A 482 6.89 20.48 -17.01
CA ASP A 482 6.64 20.16 -18.41
C ASP A 482 7.58 19.06 -18.87
N GLY A 483 7.05 17.97 -19.45
CA GLY A 483 7.84 16.89 -19.99
C GLY A 483 7.41 15.51 -19.52
N VAL A 484 8.21 14.50 -19.84
CA VAL A 484 8.01 13.12 -19.43
C VAL A 484 9.07 12.68 -18.41
N VAL A 485 8.70 11.76 -17.53
CA VAL A 485 9.63 11.20 -16.54
C VAL A 485 10.81 10.50 -17.19
N ALA A 486 10.58 9.83 -18.34
CA ALA A 486 11.64 9.21 -19.14
C ALA A 486 11.17 9.01 -20.58
N PRO A 487 12.10 9.08 -21.58
CA PRO A 487 11.78 8.82 -22.99
C PRO A 487 11.48 7.35 -23.26
N THR A 488 11.93 6.44 -22.41
CA THR A 488 11.60 5.00 -22.48
C THR A 488 11.00 4.54 -21.16
N LEU A 489 9.79 4.01 -21.23
CA LEU A 489 9.00 3.56 -20.10
C LEU A 489 8.68 2.07 -20.22
N PHE A 490 8.95 1.32 -19.16
CA PHE A 490 8.53 -0.07 -19.00
C PHE A 490 7.32 -0.12 -18.08
N VAL A 491 6.20 -0.70 -18.54
CA VAL A 491 4.97 -0.82 -17.75
C VAL A 491 4.83 -2.24 -17.24
N GLN A 492 4.86 -2.40 -15.92
CA GLN A 492 4.75 -3.67 -15.20
C GLN A 492 3.79 -3.56 -14.01
N HIS A 493 3.73 -4.58 -13.13
CA HIS A 493 2.96 -4.59 -11.89
C HIS A 493 1.48 -4.27 -12.15
N GLY A 494 0.85 -5.11 -12.94
CA GLY A 494 -0.56 -5.03 -13.35
C GLY A 494 -0.91 -6.17 -14.28
N GLY A 495 -2.20 -6.51 -14.33
CA GLY A 495 -2.72 -7.46 -15.31
C GLY A 495 -2.52 -6.96 -16.75
N ASP A 496 -2.53 -7.87 -17.72
CA ASP A 496 -2.28 -7.49 -19.11
C ASP A 496 -3.29 -6.46 -19.64
N ARG A 497 -4.55 -6.55 -19.22
CA ARG A 497 -5.58 -5.56 -19.56
C ARG A 497 -5.21 -4.17 -19.05
N GLU A 498 -4.76 -4.07 -17.80
CA GLU A 498 -4.40 -2.80 -17.15
C GLU A 498 -3.14 -2.21 -17.79
N ARG A 499 -2.14 -3.03 -18.08
CA ARG A 499 -0.89 -2.63 -18.76
C ARG A 499 -1.17 -2.08 -20.16
N VAL A 500 -2.00 -2.78 -20.95
CA VAL A 500 -2.36 -2.35 -22.32
C VAL A 500 -3.16 -1.05 -22.29
N ALA A 501 -4.12 -0.92 -21.38
CA ALA A 501 -4.93 0.29 -21.24
C ALA A 501 -4.07 1.49 -20.86
N LEU A 502 -3.15 1.34 -19.88
CA LEU A 502 -2.24 2.41 -19.49
C LEU A 502 -1.30 2.82 -20.61
N ARG A 503 -0.72 1.84 -21.34
CA ARG A 503 0.12 2.14 -22.51
C ARG A 503 -0.64 2.97 -23.54
N ALA A 504 -1.88 2.60 -23.86
CA ALA A 504 -2.70 3.32 -24.83
C ALA A 504 -2.94 4.77 -24.37
N ALA A 505 -3.30 4.97 -23.10
CA ALA A 505 -3.53 6.30 -22.52
C ALA A 505 -2.25 7.17 -22.51
N ILE A 506 -1.08 6.60 -22.19
CA ILE A 506 0.21 7.31 -22.24
C ILE A 506 0.52 7.75 -23.68
N LEU A 507 0.41 6.86 -24.66
CA LEU A 507 0.69 7.18 -26.07
C LEU A 507 -0.28 8.22 -26.63
N GLN A 508 -1.54 8.16 -26.24
CA GLN A 508 -2.54 9.18 -26.61
C GLN A 508 -2.15 10.54 -26.05
N ARG A 509 -1.89 10.66 -24.74
CA ARG A 509 -1.50 11.92 -24.10
C ARG A 509 -0.19 12.46 -24.65
N ALA A 510 0.79 11.60 -24.96
CA ALA A 510 2.03 11.99 -25.60
C ALA A 510 1.80 12.64 -26.97
N ALA A 511 0.92 12.05 -27.79
CA ALA A 511 0.54 12.61 -29.09
C ALA A 511 -0.16 13.98 -28.93
N GLU A 512 -1.09 14.12 -27.96
CA GLU A 512 -1.81 15.36 -27.67
C GLU A 512 -0.87 16.50 -27.18
N THR A 513 0.18 16.14 -26.46
CA THR A 513 1.15 17.12 -25.89
C THR A 513 2.41 17.29 -26.71
N GLY A 514 2.54 16.58 -27.85
CA GLY A 514 3.73 16.62 -28.71
C GLY A 514 4.97 15.96 -28.09
N GLN A 515 4.82 15.19 -27.01
CA GLN A 515 5.91 14.51 -26.32
C GLN A 515 6.29 13.21 -27.06
N ARG A 516 7.59 12.86 -27.01
CA ARG A 516 8.08 11.59 -27.56
C ARG A 516 8.39 10.62 -26.43
N ILE A 517 7.66 9.49 -26.39
CA ILE A 517 7.85 8.43 -25.39
C ILE A 517 7.70 7.07 -26.04
N SER A 518 8.59 6.14 -25.71
CA SER A 518 8.49 4.72 -26.03
C SER A 518 7.94 3.97 -24.82
N VAL A 519 6.84 3.24 -25.00
CA VAL A 519 6.20 2.46 -23.93
C VAL A 519 6.32 0.98 -24.25
N VAL A 520 7.08 0.29 -23.42
CA VAL A 520 7.37 -1.16 -23.55
C VAL A 520 6.54 -1.91 -22.51
N LEU A 521 5.87 -2.98 -22.94
CA LEU A 521 5.24 -3.96 -22.06
C LEU A 521 6.19 -5.17 -21.96
N PRO A 522 6.98 -5.30 -20.87
CA PRO A 522 7.86 -6.44 -20.71
C PRO A 522 7.10 -7.76 -20.82
N GLN A 523 7.70 -8.75 -21.51
CA GLN A 523 7.20 -10.12 -21.55
C GLN A 523 7.95 -10.95 -20.50
N ARG A 524 7.42 -12.13 -20.17
CA ARG A 524 8.01 -12.97 -19.12
C ARG A 524 9.49 -13.30 -19.42
N ALA A 525 10.30 -12.92 -18.56
CA ALA A 525 11.44 -13.46 -17.83
C ALA A 525 12.76 -13.71 -18.58
N ASP A 526 12.86 -13.86 -19.88
CA ASP A 526 14.11 -14.39 -20.46
C ASP A 526 14.97 -13.37 -21.21
N GLU A 527 14.48 -12.17 -21.43
CA GLU A 527 15.22 -11.17 -22.21
C GLU A 527 15.85 -10.09 -21.34
N TRP A 528 17.15 -9.88 -21.55
CA TRP A 528 17.87 -8.75 -21.04
C TRP A 528 17.59 -7.49 -21.87
N VAL A 529 17.20 -6.42 -21.21
CA VAL A 529 17.05 -5.10 -21.81
C VAL A 529 18.33 -4.32 -21.58
N SER A 530 18.98 -3.86 -22.67
CA SER A 530 20.12 -2.95 -22.57
C SER A 530 19.65 -1.55 -22.16
N LEU A 531 20.28 -0.98 -21.15
CA LEU A 531 20.09 0.40 -20.71
C LEU A 531 21.17 1.34 -21.30
N GLU A 532 21.83 0.93 -22.39
CA GLU A 532 22.94 1.67 -23.03
C GLU A 532 22.55 2.43 -24.31
N GLY A 533 21.29 2.35 -24.76
CA GLY A 533 20.78 3.13 -25.90
C GLY A 533 21.00 4.64 -25.71
N GLN A 534 21.22 5.39 -26.80
CA GLN A 534 21.37 6.85 -26.71
C GLN A 534 20.14 7.44 -25.99
N PRO A 535 20.34 8.37 -25.02
CA PRO A 535 19.26 9.20 -24.58
C PRO A 535 18.74 9.94 -25.82
N ALA A 536 17.42 9.94 -26.04
CA ALA A 536 16.85 10.92 -26.93
C ALA A 536 17.35 12.28 -26.41
N THR A 537 18.04 13.01 -27.23
CA THR A 537 18.57 14.33 -26.89
C THR A 537 17.41 15.14 -26.30
N PRO A 538 17.52 15.71 -25.09
CA PRO A 538 16.48 16.60 -24.60
C PRO A 538 16.33 17.72 -25.63
N PRO A 539 15.12 18.19 -25.92
CA PRO A 539 14.94 19.38 -26.72
C PRO A 539 15.70 20.54 -26.05
N ALA A 540 16.41 21.31 -26.89
CA ALA A 540 17.22 22.46 -26.50
C ALA A 540 16.36 23.53 -25.82
#